data_36d62e571df8ac09391fb85fccf35dbf
#
_entry.id   36d62e571df8ac09391fb85fccf35dbf
#
_cell.length_a   1.000
_cell.length_b   1.000
_cell.length_c   1.000
_cell.angle_alpha   90.00
_cell.angle_beta   90.00
_cell.angle_gamma   90.00
#
_symmetry.space_group_name_H-M   'P 1'
#
loop_
_entity.id
_entity.type
_entity.pdbx_description
1 polymer ?
#
loop_
_entity_poly.entity_id
_entity_poly.type
_entity_poly.pdbx_seq_one_letter_code
_entity_poly.pdbx_strand_id
1 'polypeptide(L)'
;MNTKKRMLTSFAVSAALLAGGGGVAFAADPTIREGSVTFAQDAASKRVTIGYELEGAPAIVTVDILTNGVSIGSEHLTHMAGDVNRRVEAGAHAVSWQPCKAWRGNVVADGSVTAKVSAWALNEPPPYMVVDLAVKGGNAVRYFARAEELPYGGVTNDAYKTDLLVLRKCPAENVTWRMGAPANEVGIIMPRETPRLVTLTNDFYIGVYPVTQKQYFNL
;
A
#
# COMPACT_ATOMS: atom_id res chain seq x y z
N MET A 1 35.51 -0.39 -33.14
CA MET A 1 34.82 -1.48 -32.42
C MET A 1 33.55 -0.88 -31.85
N ASN A 2 32.40 -1.15 -32.52
CA ASN A 2 31.12 -0.44 -32.34
C ASN A 2 30.23 -1.20 -31.41
N THR A 3 29.98 -0.70 -30.21
CA THR A 3 29.02 -1.30 -29.26
C THR A 3 27.66 -0.64 -29.43
N LYS A 4 26.73 -1.33 -30.11
CA LYS A 4 25.31 -0.91 -30.27
C LYS A 4 24.57 -1.02 -28.95
N LYS A 5 24.13 0.11 -28.38
CA LYS A 5 23.09 0.17 -27.34
C LYS A 5 21.75 -0.32 -27.93
N ARG A 6 21.21 -1.39 -27.39
CA ARG A 6 19.83 -1.83 -27.65
C ARG A 6 18.88 -1.01 -26.79
N MET A 7 18.10 -0.13 -27.41
CA MET A 7 16.88 0.44 -26.83
C MET A 7 15.82 -0.63 -26.84
N LEU A 8 15.32 -1.02 -25.66
CA LEU A 8 14.05 -1.75 -25.55
C LEU A 8 12.91 -0.73 -25.61
N THR A 9 12.25 -0.66 -26.74
CA THR A 9 10.98 0.00 -26.91
C THR A 9 9.89 -0.97 -26.49
N SER A 10 9.18 -0.65 -25.40
CA SER A 10 7.96 -1.36 -25.01
C SER A 10 6.84 -0.97 -25.97
N PHE A 11 6.41 -1.89 -26.80
CA PHE A 11 5.22 -1.72 -27.65
C PHE A 11 3.98 -2.10 -26.83
N ALA A 12 3.15 -1.12 -26.50
CA ALA A 12 1.78 -1.36 -26.07
C ALA A 12 0.96 -1.79 -27.30
N VAL A 13 0.54 -3.05 -27.33
CA VAL A 13 -0.39 -3.54 -28.35
C VAL A 13 -1.81 -3.24 -27.88
N SER A 14 -2.41 -2.18 -28.41
CA SER A 14 -3.86 -1.96 -28.29
C SER A 14 -4.57 -2.84 -29.33
N ALA A 15 -5.15 -3.95 -28.91
CA ALA A 15 -6.06 -4.72 -29.71
C ALA A 15 -7.49 -4.19 -29.53
N ALA A 16 -7.98 -3.39 -30.46
CA ALA A 16 -9.39 -3.07 -30.59
C ALA A 16 -10.11 -4.25 -31.24
N LEU A 17 -10.87 -5.02 -30.48
CA LEU A 17 -11.82 -6.00 -31.01
C LEU A 17 -13.24 -5.43 -30.90
N LEU A 18 -13.79 -5.00 -32.02
CA LEU A 18 -15.22 -4.76 -32.20
C LEU A 18 -15.90 -6.08 -32.50
N ALA A 19 -16.63 -6.63 -31.53
CA ALA A 19 -17.67 -7.65 -31.79
C ALA A 19 -18.76 -7.50 -30.74
N GLY A 20 -20.00 -7.23 -31.21
CA GLY A 20 -21.17 -7.08 -30.37
C GLY A 20 -21.52 -8.39 -29.64
N GLY A 21 -21.58 -8.30 -28.34
CA GLY A 21 -22.06 -9.28 -27.39
C GLY A 21 -21.89 -8.64 -26.02
N GLY A 22 -22.93 -8.66 -25.17
CA GLY A 22 -22.94 -8.03 -23.86
C GLY A 22 -21.77 -8.51 -22.97
N GLY A 23 -20.58 -7.94 -23.20
CA GLY A 23 -19.39 -8.21 -22.41
C GLY A 23 -19.49 -7.42 -21.10
N VAL A 24 -19.32 -8.09 -19.97
CA VAL A 24 -18.97 -7.43 -18.71
C VAL A 24 -17.71 -6.60 -18.98
N ALA A 25 -17.87 -5.27 -18.98
CA ALA A 25 -16.74 -4.37 -19.06
C ALA A 25 -15.89 -4.61 -17.80
N PHE A 26 -14.74 -5.25 -17.95
CA PHE A 26 -13.73 -5.25 -16.90
C PHE A 26 -13.30 -3.80 -16.70
N ALA A 27 -13.42 -3.30 -15.48
CA ALA A 27 -12.88 -1.99 -15.16
C ALA A 27 -11.38 -1.99 -15.51
N ALA A 28 -10.92 -0.93 -16.17
CA ALA A 28 -9.50 -0.77 -16.47
C ALA A 28 -8.69 -0.78 -15.15
N ASP A 29 -7.44 -1.22 -15.19
CA ASP A 29 -6.54 -1.17 -14.05
C ASP A 29 -6.49 0.26 -13.47
N PRO A 30 -6.41 0.38 -12.14
CA PRO A 30 -6.38 1.68 -11.51
C PRO A 30 -5.09 2.43 -11.83
N THR A 31 -5.22 3.67 -12.29
CA THR A 31 -4.09 4.53 -12.63
C THR A 31 -4.31 5.94 -12.11
N ILE A 32 -3.22 6.62 -11.75
CA ILE A 32 -3.26 8.07 -11.51
C ILE A 32 -3.15 8.76 -12.86
N ARG A 33 -4.14 9.60 -13.20
CA ARG A 33 -4.16 10.35 -14.46
C ARG A 33 -2.89 11.18 -14.61
N GLU A 34 -2.23 11.05 -15.75
CA GLU A 34 -1.03 11.81 -16.04
C GLU A 34 -1.29 13.33 -15.98
N GLY A 35 -0.39 14.06 -15.30
CA GLY A 35 -0.52 15.51 -15.10
C GLY A 35 -1.59 15.95 -14.12
N SER A 36 -2.35 15.05 -13.49
CA SER A 36 -3.38 15.41 -12.49
C SER A 36 -2.83 15.71 -11.10
N VAL A 37 -1.60 15.25 -10.80
CA VAL A 37 -1.01 15.47 -9.48
C VAL A 37 -0.63 16.92 -9.31
N THR A 38 -1.23 17.55 -8.30
CA THR A 38 -0.93 18.94 -7.91
C THR A 38 -0.32 18.97 -6.51
N PHE A 39 0.54 19.95 -6.26
CA PHE A 39 1.19 20.15 -4.97
C PHE A 39 1.16 21.64 -4.63
N ALA A 40 0.39 22.04 -3.63
CA ALA A 40 0.22 23.43 -3.27
C ALA A 40 0.35 23.63 -1.75
N GLN A 41 1.20 24.54 -1.31
CA GLN A 41 1.33 24.93 0.08
C GLN A 41 0.56 26.20 0.38
N ASP A 42 -0.31 26.16 1.38
CA ASP A 42 -0.97 27.34 1.93
C ASP A 42 0.02 28.21 2.71
N ALA A 43 0.10 29.48 2.36
CA ALA A 43 1.08 30.42 2.90
C ALA A 43 0.91 30.69 4.40
N ALA A 44 -0.32 30.65 4.93
CA ALA A 44 -0.62 30.94 6.33
C ALA A 44 -0.44 29.72 7.23
N SER A 45 -1.10 28.62 6.89
CA SER A 45 -1.08 27.38 7.69
C SER A 45 0.14 26.50 7.43
N LYS A 46 0.89 26.78 6.36
CA LYS A 46 1.98 25.92 5.85
C LYS A 46 1.56 24.49 5.53
N ARG A 47 0.26 24.22 5.48
CA ARG A 47 -0.29 22.92 5.09
C ARG A 47 -0.14 22.75 3.57
N VAL A 48 0.23 21.56 3.17
CA VAL A 48 0.27 21.17 1.75
C VAL A 48 -0.99 20.42 1.39
N THR A 49 -1.58 20.78 0.25
CA THR A 49 -2.65 20.03 -0.39
C THR A 49 -2.11 19.36 -1.65
N ILE A 50 -2.28 18.05 -1.75
CA ILE A 50 -1.90 17.24 -2.90
C ILE A 50 -3.18 16.76 -3.55
N GLY A 51 -3.49 17.28 -4.74
CA GLY A 51 -4.62 16.82 -5.55
C GLY A 51 -4.17 15.73 -6.51
N TYR A 52 -5.08 14.81 -6.86
CA TYR A 52 -4.87 13.81 -7.90
C TYR A 52 -6.21 13.32 -8.46
N GLU A 53 -6.18 12.69 -9.63
CA GLU A 53 -7.34 12.02 -10.23
C GLU A 53 -7.03 10.54 -10.43
N LEU A 54 -7.88 9.69 -9.86
CA LEU A 54 -7.83 8.24 -10.01
C LEU A 54 -8.77 7.84 -11.16
N GLU A 55 -8.22 7.13 -12.14
CA GLU A 55 -8.96 6.56 -13.27
C GLU A 55 -9.03 5.03 -13.17
N GLY A 56 -10.04 4.44 -13.83
CA GLY A 56 -10.22 2.99 -13.87
C GLY A 56 -10.93 2.43 -12.66
N ALA A 57 -10.42 1.31 -12.14
CA ALA A 57 -10.98 0.63 -10.97
C ALA A 57 -10.67 1.36 -9.66
N PRO A 58 -11.46 1.14 -8.59
CA PRO A 58 -11.09 1.58 -7.24
C PRO A 58 -9.73 1.03 -6.83
N ALA A 59 -8.95 1.85 -6.11
CA ALA A 59 -7.58 1.50 -5.70
C ALA A 59 -7.28 1.86 -4.26
N ILE A 60 -6.21 1.30 -3.71
CA ILE A 60 -5.54 1.84 -2.54
C ILE A 60 -4.55 2.89 -3.04
N VAL A 61 -4.61 4.10 -2.48
CA VAL A 61 -3.73 5.19 -2.89
C VAL A 61 -2.69 5.48 -1.81
N THR A 62 -1.42 5.56 -2.19
CA THR A 62 -0.32 5.96 -1.33
C THR A 62 0.41 7.17 -1.92
N VAL A 63 1.06 7.96 -1.06
CA VAL A 63 1.76 9.18 -1.45
C VAL A 63 3.19 9.13 -0.94
N ASP A 64 4.15 9.48 -1.78
CA ASP A 64 5.52 9.78 -1.42
C ASP A 64 5.82 11.27 -1.70
N ILE A 65 6.62 11.89 -0.86
CA ILE A 65 7.08 13.27 -1.05
C ILE A 65 8.53 13.23 -1.53
N LEU A 66 8.78 13.95 -2.61
CA LEU A 66 10.09 13.99 -3.24
C LEU A 66 10.68 15.39 -3.15
N THR A 67 11.99 15.49 -2.91
CA THR A 67 12.77 16.71 -3.10
C THR A 67 13.80 16.47 -4.17
N ASN A 68 13.80 17.30 -5.21
CA ASN A 68 14.64 17.09 -6.41
C ASN A 68 14.55 15.66 -6.98
N GLY A 69 13.35 15.06 -6.95
CA GLY A 69 13.11 13.70 -7.46
C GLY A 69 13.49 12.55 -6.52
N VAL A 70 14.02 12.85 -5.32
CA VAL A 70 14.42 11.86 -4.30
C VAL A 70 13.43 11.89 -3.13
N SER A 71 12.99 10.72 -2.64
CA SER A 71 12.11 10.62 -1.48
C SER A 71 12.73 11.28 -0.25
N ILE A 72 11.93 12.04 0.50
CA ILE A 72 12.35 12.63 1.79
C ILE A 72 12.47 11.62 2.92
N GLY A 73 12.10 10.36 2.68
CA GLY A 73 12.07 9.29 3.66
C GLY A 73 10.67 9.01 4.21
N SER A 74 10.39 7.75 4.44
CA SER A 74 9.06 7.26 4.84
C SER A 74 8.64 7.76 6.23
N GLU A 75 9.60 8.00 7.11
CA GLU A 75 9.40 8.57 8.45
C GLU A 75 8.80 9.97 8.42
N HIS A 76 8.93 10.68 7.30
CA HIS A 76 8.39 12.01 7.08
C HIS A 76 7.02 12.03 6.39
N LEU A 77 6.48 10.86 5.99
CA LEU A 77 5.17 10.72 5.35
C LEU A 77 4.02 10.62 6.37
N THR A 78 4.28 10.99 7.60
CA THR A 78 3.29 11.08 8.69
C THR A 78 2.47 12.37 8.60
N HIS A 79 1.43 12.49 9.43
CA HIS A 79 0.54 13.66 9.45
C HIS A 79 -0.12 13.97 8.10
N MET A 80 -0.43 12.94 7.33
CA MET A 80 -1.28 12.99 6.16
C MET A 80 -2.74 12.67 6.52
N ALA A 81 -3.68 13.30 5.83
CA ALA A 81 -5.11 13.05 5.97
C ALA A 81 -5.82 13.24 4.62
N GLY A 82 -7.01 12.67 4.49
CA GLY A 82 -7.77 12.67 3.24
C GLY A 82 -7.72 11.31 2.55
N ASP A 83 -7.72 11.31 1.22
CA ASP A 83 -7.81 10.11 0.40
C ASP A 83 -6.44 9.47 0.15
N VAL A 84 -5.82 9.02 1.22
CA VAL A 84 -4.49 8.39 1.26
C VAL A 84 -4.49 7.19 2.21
N ASN A 85 -3.68 6.20 1.90
CA ASN A 85 -3.48 4.98 2.68
C ASN A 85 -4.76 4.16 2.90
N ARG A 86 -5.73 4.28 2.01
CA ARG A 86 -7.02 3.59 2.06
C ARG A 86 -7.57 3.34 0.65
N ARG A 87 -8.63 2.54 0.57
CA ARG A 87 -9.41 2.39 -0.66
C ARG A 87 -10.06 3.71 -1.05
N VAL A 88 -9.95 4.06 -2.33
CA VAL A 88 -10.50 5.25 -2.96
C VAL A 88 -11.21 4.82 -4.24
N GLU A 89 -12.36 5.40 -4.53
CA GLU A 89 -13.09 5.21 -5.80
C GLU A 89 -12.45 6.07 -6.90
N ALA A 90 -12.78 5.81 -8.17
CA ALA A 90 -12.32 6.65 -9.28
C ALA A 90 -12.87 8.09 -9.15
N GLY A 91 -12.07 9.08 -9.54
CA GLY A 91 -12.42 10.49 -9.48
C GLY A 91 -11.32 11.41 -8.96
N ALA A 92 -11.67 12.66 -8.71
CA ALA A 92 -10.78 13.67 -8.17
C ALA A 92 -10.71 13.61 -6.65
N HIS A 93 -9.51 13.63 -6.11
CA HIS A 93 -9.22 13.45 -4.69
C HIS A 93 -8.17 14.42 -4.18
N ALA A 94 -8.10 14.55 -2.86
CA ALA A 94 -7.11 15.40 -2.21
C ALA A 94 -6.55 14.76 -0.93
N VAL A 95 -5.26 15.00 -0.70
CA VAL A 95 -4.54 14.65 0.51
C VAL A 95 -3.98 15.93 1.11
N SER A 96 -4.11 16.10 2.42
CA SER A 96 -3.45 17.16 3.15
C SER A 96 -2.25 16.61 3.92
N TRP A 97 -1.12 17.29 3.84
CA TRP A 97 0.10 16.97 4.57
C TRP A 97 0.56 18.16 5.43
N GLN A 98 1.08 17.89 6.63
CA GLN A 98 1.54 18.90 7.57
C GLN A 98 3.07 18.85 7.73
N PRO A 99 3.87 19.47 6.82
CA PRO A 99 5.32 19.42 6.86
C PRO A 99 5.92 19.96 8.16
N CYS A 100 5.33 20.98 8.74
CA CYS A 100 5.80 21.56 10.03
C CYS A 100 5.81 20.53 11.18
N LYS A 101 5.01 19.46 11.08
CA LYS A 101 4.97 18.37 12.07
C LYS A 101 5.80 17.17 11.63
N ALA A 102 5.70 16.82 10.35
CA ALA A 102 6.27 15.60 9.79
C ALA A 102 7.75 15.75 9.39
N TRP A 103 8.14 16.93 8.91
CA TRP A 103 9.46 17.19 8.32
C TRP A 103 10.05 18.51 8.86
N ARG A 104 10.19 18.57 10.17
CA ARG A 104 10.58 19.78 10.89
C ARG A 104 11.96 20.30 10.46
N GLY A 105 12.10 21.64 10.41
CA GLY A 105 13.36 22.30 10.07
C GLY A 105 13.65 22.38 8.57
N ASN A 106 12.77 21.82 7.72
CA ASN A 106 12.91 21.89 6.28
C ASN A 106 11.91 22.87 5.67
N VAL A 107 12.27 23.42 4.52
CA VAL A 107 11.45 24.34 3.74
C VAL A 107 10.84 23.59 2.57
N VAL A 108 9.52 23.72 2.41
CA VAL A 108 8.84 23.29 1.19
C VAL A 108 9.01 24.41 0.18
N ALA A 109 9.96 24.24 -0.74
CA ALA A 109 10.25 25.24 -1.76
C ALA A 109 9.48 24.93 -3.05
N ASP A 110 9.00 25.97 -3.71
CA ASP A 110 8.29 25.86 -4.97
C ASP A 110 9.15 25.16 -6.03
N GLY A 111 8.55 24.15 -6.69
CA GLY A 111 9.16 23.40 -7.78
C GLY A 111 10.24 22.38 -7.39
N SER A 112 10.81 22.45 -6.17
CA SER A 112 11.79 21.46 -5.73
C SER A 112 11.17 20.32 -4.91
N VAL A 113 10.00 20.55 -4.29
CA VAL A 113 9.24 19.55 -3.55
C VAL A 113 8.00 19.18 -4.34
N THR A 114 7.82 17.89 -4.56
CA THR A 114 6.72 17.33 -5.34
C THR A 114 6.12 16.11 -4.64
N ALA A 115 4.97 15.64 -5.08
CA ALA A 115 4.37 14.40 -4.62
C ALA A 115 4.36 13.36 -5.74
N LYS A 116 4.67 12.11 -5.38
CA LYS A 116 4.41 10.92 -6.20
C LYS A 116 3.21 10.20 -5.60
N VAL A 117 2.11 10.16 -6.35
CA VAL A 117 0.90 9.41 -5.98
C VAL A 117 0.91 8.07 -6.69
N SER A 118 0.66 6.99 -5.96
CA SER A 118 0.63 5.63 -6.49
C SER A 118 -0.71 4.98 -6.23
N ALA A 119 -1.32 4.38 -7.25
CA ALA A 119 -2.53 3.57 -7.15
C ALA A 119 -2.13 2.09 -7.11
N TRP A 120 -2.68 1.35 -6.14
CA TRP A 120 -2.49 -0.08 -5.95
C TRP A 120 -3.80 -0.79 -6.23
N ALA A 121 -3.79 -1.76 -7.13
CA ALA A 121 -4.97 -2.57 -7.40
C ALA A 121 -5.41 -3.32 -6.13
N LEU A 122 -6.72 -3.56 -5.98
CA LEU A 122 -7.25 -4.18 -4.76
C LEU A 122 -6.82 -5.65 -4.60
N ASN A 123 -6.44 -6.33 -5.68
CA ASN A 123 -5.85 -7.66 -5.67
C ASN A 123 -4.34 -7.66 -5.41
N GLU A 124 -3.68 -6.49 -5.54
CA GLU A 124 -2.25 -6.29 -5.24
C GLU A 124 -2.05 -5.13 -4.26
N PRO A 125 -2.60 -5.21 -3.05
CA PRO A 125 -2.52 -4.13 -2.08
C PRO A 125 -1.09 -3.96 -1.53
N PRO A 126 -0.79 -2.77 -0.92
CA PRO A 126 0.51 -2.49 -0.30
C PRO A 126 0.93 -3.53 0.74
N PRO A 127 2.25 -3.67 1.04
CA PRO A 127 2.78 -4.71 1.93
C PRO A 127 2.29 -4.66 3.38
N TYR A 128 1.89 -3.51 3.89
CA TYR A 128 1.44 -3.37 5.29
C TYR A 128 0.00 -2.91 5.34
N MET A 129 -0.75 -3.49 6.29
CA MET A 129 -2.12 -3.11 6.61
C MET A 129 -2.23 -2.89 8.12
N VAL A 130 -2.86 -1.80 8.52
CA VAL A 130 -3.18 -1.49 9.91
C VAL A 130 -4.68 -1.45 10.07
N VAL A 131 -5.20 -2.16 11.06
CA VAL A 131 -6.61 -2.14 11.44
C VAL A 131 -6.73 -1.45 12.80
N ASP A 132 -7.50 -0.38 12.85
CA ASP A 132 -7.84 0.32 14.10
C ASP A 132 -9.09 -0.34 14.70
N LEU A 133 -8.92 -1.00 15.84
CA LEU A 133 -9.98 -1.75 16.51
C LEU A 133 -11.01 -0.85 17.23
N ALA A 134 -10.66 0.42 17.44
CA ALA A 134 -11.59 1.41 18.02
C ALA A 134 -12.54 2.03 16.98
N VAL A 135 -12.21 1.92 15.69
CA VAL A 135 -12.97 2.48 14.57
C VAL A 135 -13.75 1.38 13.86
N LYS A 136 -15.03 1.60 13.61
CA LYS A 136 -15.88 0.65 12.86
C LYS A 136 -15.99 1.04 11.38
N GLY A 137 -16.10 0.02 10.51
CA GLY A 137 -16.32 0.19 9.08
C GLY A 137 -15.05 0.43 8.25
N GLY A 138 -15.20 0.86 7.02
CA GLY A 138 -14.11 0.98 6.03
C GLY A 138 -12.99 1.96 6.40
N ASN A 139 -13.23 2.88 7.34
CA ASN A 139 -12.20 3.80 7.85
C ASN A 139 -11.26 3.16 8.88
N ALA A 140 -11.58 1.96 9.36
CA ALA A 140 -10.73 1.22 10.29
C ALA A 140 -9.44 0.71 9.65
N VAL A 141 -9.41 0.54 8.33
CA VAL A 141 -8.30 -0.07 7.61
C VAL A 141 -7.46 0.99 6.89
N ARG A 142 -6.14 0.91 7.08
CA ARG A 142 -5.15 1.74 6.41
C ARG A 142 -4.05 0.86 5.83
N TYR A 143 -3.51 1.27 4.68
CA TYR A 143 -2.47 0.54 3.97
C TYR A 143 -1.21 1.40 3.81
N PHE A 144 -0.04 0.78 3.88
CA PHE A 144 1.24 1.46 3.83
C PHE A 144 2.22 0.70 2.95
N ALA A 145 2.97 1.43 2.15
CA ALA A 145 3.94 0.84 1.23
C ALA A 145 5.20 0.34 1.98
N ARG A 146 5.55 0.98 3.09
CA ARG A 146 6.78 0.69 3.86
C ARG A 146 6.51 0.66 5.36
N ALA A 147 7.32 -0.09 6.10
CA ALA A 147 7.19 -0.23 7.57
C ALA A 147 7.38 1.10 8.32
N GLU A 148 8.25 1.96 7.80
CA GLU A 148 8.61 3.25 8.38
C GLU A 148 7.47 4.27 8.26
N GLU A 149 6.54 4.07 7.31
CA GLU A 149 5.35 4.90 7.13
C GLU A 149 4.26 4.64 8.17
N LEU A 150 4.37 3.52 8.89
CA LEU A 150 3.39 3.14 9.90
C LEU A 150 3.30 4.21 10.99
N PRO A 151 2.08 4.55 11.45
CA PRO A 151 1.88 5.47 12.57
C PRO A 151 2.75 5.10 13.78
N TYR A 152 3.03 6.08 14.63
CA TYR A 152 3.76 5.89 15.90
C TYR A 152 5.21 5.41 15.76
N GLY A 153 5.86 5.63 14.61
CA GLY A 153 7.28 5.36 14.43
C GLY A 153 7.62 3.91 14.08
N GLY A 154 6.74 3.24 13.35
CA GLY A 154 7.00 1.91 12.81
C GLY A 154 6.43 0.78 13.64
N VAL A 155 6.73 -0.47 13.25
CA VAL A 155 6.07 -1.69 13.75
C VAL A 155 6.27 -1.97 15.25
N THR A 156 7.30 -1.43 15.89
CA THR A 156 7.69 -1.78 17.25
C THR A 156 6.87 -1.10 18.35
N ASN A 157 6.01 -0.15 17.99
CA ASN A 157 5.20 0.60 18.96
C ASN A 157 4.13 -0.30 19.62
N ASP A 158 3.90 -0.11 20.92
CA ASP A 158 2.95 -0.91 21.70
C ASP A 158 1.48 -0.68 21.29
N ALA A 159 1.16 0.40 20.56
CA ALA A 159 -0.16 0.58 19.95
C ALA A 159 -0.58 -0.62 19.09
N TYR A 160 0.39 -1.28 18.43
CA TYR A 160 0.16 -2.48 17.60
C TYR A 160 -0.02 -3.77 18.41
N LYS A 161 0.00 -3.68 19.73
CA LYS A 161 -0.31 -4.77 20.67
C LYS A 161 -1.55 -4.46 21.53
N THR A 162 -2.19 -3.31 21.30
CA THR A 162 -3.34 -2.84 22.08
C THR A 162 -4.56 -2.51 21.23
N ASP A 163 -4.57 -1.35 20.61
CA ASP A 163 -5.74 -0.79 19.92
C ASP A 163 -5.65 -0.95 18.40
N LEU A 164 -4.47 -1.27 17.87
CA LEU A 164 -4.22 -1.47 16.45
C LEU A 164 -3.73 -2.90 16.19
N LEU A 165 -4.17 -3.48 15.06
CA LEU A 165 -3.55 -4.67 14.47
C LEU A 165 -2.67 -4.22 13.31
N VAL A 166 -1.41 -4.66 13.29
CA VAL A 166 -0.53 -4.51 12.14
C VAL A 166 -0.33 -5.85 11.47
N LEU A 167 -0.60 -5.90 10.18
CA LEU A 167 -0.47 -7.09 9.34
C LEU A 167 0.54 -6.82 8.22
N ARG A 168 1.27 -7.86 7.85
CA ARG A 168 2.21 -7.85 6.72
C ARG A 168 1.72 -8.80 5.64
N LYS A 169 1.79 -8.36 4.39
CA LYS A 169 1.51 -9.18 3.20
C LYS A 169 2.59 -10.26 3.06
N CYS A 170 2.17 -11.50 2.94
CA CYS A 170 2.99 -12.64 2.59
C CYS A 170 2.76 -12.94 1.11
N PRO A 171 3.78 -12.76 0.24
CA PRO A 171 3.68 -13.13 -1.16
C PRO A 171 3.73 -14.66 -1.26
N ALA A 172 2.56 -15.28 -1.35
CA ALA A 172 2.40 -16.73 -1.30
C ALA A 172 1.72 -17.29 -2.55
N GLU A 173 1.22 -16.42 -3.43
CA GLU A 173 0.57 -16.85 -4.66
C GLU A 173 1.52 -17.68 -5.52
N ASN A 174 1.05 -18.88 -5.90
CA ASN A 174 1.79 -19.87 -6.68
C ASN A 174 3.12 -20.35 -6.05
N VAL A 175 3.39 -20.04 -4.77
CA VAL A 175 4.53 -20.58 -4.04
C VAL A 175 4.16 -21.95 -3.47
N THR A 176 4.99 -22.94 -3.76
CA THR A 176 4.84 -24.30 -3.24
C THR A 176 5.82 -24.55 -2.11
N TRP A 177 5.33 -25.02 -0.98
CA TRP A 177 6.16 -25.42 0.16
C TRP A 177 5.72 -26.76 0.74
N ARG A 178 6.58 -27.33 1.56
CA ARG A 178 6.29 -28.58 2.28
C ARG A 178 5.64 -28.24 3.63
N MET A 179 4.39 -28.65 3.80
CA MET A 179 3.64 -28.54 5.06
C MET A 179 3.64 -29.90 5.75
N GLY A 180 3.75 -29.90 7.08
CA GLY A 180 3.77 -31.09 7.91
C GLY A 180 5.09 -31.25 8.66
N ALA A 181 5.13 -32.19 9.59
CA ALA A 181 6.27 -32.45 10.44
C ALA A 181 7.17 -33.57 9.88
N PRO A 182 8.50 -33.49 10.02
CA PRO A 182 9.39 -34.61 9.69
C PRO A 182 9.14 -35.78 10.64
N ALA A 183 9.32 -37.02 10.16
CA ALA A 183 9.02 -38.25 10.91
C ALA A 183 9.78 -38.40 12.24
N ASN A 184 10.86 -37.65 12.43
CA ASN A 184 11.68 -37.63 13.64
C ASN A 184 11.34 -36.50 14.63
N GLU A 185 10.27 -35.74 14.38
CA GLU A 185 9.82 -34.70 15.31
C GLU A 185 9.18 -35.32 16.54
N VAL A 186 9.58 -34.82 17.72
CA VAL A 186 9.03 -35.29 19.00
C VAL A 186 7.58 -34.83 19.15
N GLY A 187 6.68 -35.78 19.40
CA GLY A 187 5.25 -35.50 19.59
C GLY A 187 4.44 -35.44 18.30
N ILE A 188 5.01 -35.83 17.15
CA ILE A 188 4.31 -35.90 15.87
C ILE A 188 3.06 -36.81 15.97
N ILE A 189 1.95 -36.35 15.39
CA ILE A 189 0.69 -37.10 15.32
C ILE A 189 0.45 -37.58 13.88
N MET A 190 0.93 -38.79 13.59
CA MET A 190 0.67 -39.43 12.30
C MET A 190 -0.77 -40.03 12.26
N PRO A 191 -1.46 -39.97 11.13
CA PRO A 191 -1.08 -39.42 9.82
C PRO A 191 -1.42 -37.94 9.61
N ARG A 192 -1.90 -37.23 10.64
CA ARG A 192 -2.40 -35.85 10.53
C ARG A 192 -1.32 -34.86 10.09
N GLU A 193 -0.10 -35.09 10.52
CA GLU A 193 1.06 -34.23 10.27
C GLU A 193 2.00 -34.80 9.19
N THR A 194 1.52 -35.73 8.36
CA THR A 194 2.28 -36.26 7.24
C THR A 194 2.71 -35.14 6.29
N PRO A 195 4.01 -35.05 5.94
CA PRO A 195 4.50 -34.06 5.01
C PRO A 195 3.82 -34.10 3.65
N ARG A 196 3.36 -32.95 3.17
CA ARG A 196 2.74 -32.77 1.86
C ARG A 196 3.16 -31.47 1.22
N LEU A 197 3.15 -31.40 -0.10
CA LEU A 197 3.33 -30.17 -0.84
C LEU A 197 2.01 -29.39 -0.84
N VAL A 198 2.08 -28.10 -0.57
CA VAL A 198 0.95 -27.18 -0.58
C VAL A 198 1.32 -25.98 -1.43
N THR A 199 0.42 -25.57 -2.30
CA THR A 199 0.54 -24.33 -3.09
C THR A 199 -0.66 -23.46 -2.78
N LEU A 200 -0.43 -22.22 -2.39
CA LEU A 200 -1.49 -21.22 -2.23
C LEU A 200 -1.76 -20.52 -3.56
N THR A 201 -3.02 -20.18 -3.77
CA THR A 201 -3.47 -19.50 -5.00
C THR A 201 -3.52 -17.98 -4.86
N ASN A 202 -3.32 -17.44 -3.64
CA ASN A 202 -3.38 -16.03 -3.36
C ASN A 202 -2.35 -15.63 -2.31
N ASP A 203 -1.91 -14.38 -2.37
CA ASP A 203 -1.24 -13.71 -1.27
C ASP A 203 -2.19 -13.57 -0.07
N PHE A 204 -1.64 -13.43 1.11
CA PHE A 204 -2.40 -13.19 2.33
C PHE A 204 -1.69 -12.25 3.28
N TYR A 205 -2.45 -11.66 4.21
CA TYR A 205 -1.89 -10.88 5.29
C TYR A 205 -1.82 -11.72 6.57
N ILE A 206 -0.73 -11.56 7.31
CA ILE A 206 -0.55 -12.17 8.63
C ILE A 206 -0.18 -11.11 9.66
N GLY A 207 -0.65 -11.27 10.89
CA GLY A 207 -0.28 -10.39 12.01
C GLY A 207 1.24 -10.38 12.22
N VAL A 208 1.83 -9.18 12.36
CA VAL A 208 3.24 -9.03 12.73
C VAL A 208 3.45 -9.52 14.16
N TYR A 209 2.42 -9.39 15.00
CA TYR A 209 2.37 -9.88 16.37
C TYR A 209 1.22 -10.86 16.57
N PRO A 210 1.32 -11.81 17.51
CA PRO A 210 0.18 -12.57 17.97
C PRO A 210 -0.91 -11.64 18.51
N VAL A 211 -2.17 -12.00 18.28
CA VAL A 211 -3.31 -11.23 18.83
C VAL A 211 -3.26 -11.27 20.35
N THR A 212 -3.25 -10.10 20.97
CA THR A 212 -3.23 -9.97 22.44
C THR A 212 -4.63 -10.06 23.02
N GLN A 213 -4.72 -10.33 24.33
CA GLN A 213 -6.02 -10.31 25.04
C GLN A 213 -6.71 -8.95 24.90
N LYS A 214 -5.95 -7.84 24.98
CA LYS A 214 -6.49 -6.49 24.82
C LYS A 214 -7.14 -6.31 23.44
N GLN A 215 -6.45 -6.73 22.37
CA GLN A 215 -6.98 -6.67 21.01
C GLN A 215 -8.23 -7.55 20.85
N TYR A 216 -8.21 -8.75 21.41
CA TYR A 216 -9.37 -9.65 21.38
C TYR A 216 -10.62 -9.06 22.05
N PHE A 217 -10.44 -8.31 23.15
CA PHE A 217 -11.56 -7.63 23.82
C PHE A 217 -12.07 -6.38 23.07
N ASN A 218 -11.29 -5.84 22.15
CA ASN A 218 -11.67 -4.67 21.34
C ASN A 218 -12.42 -5.06 20.05
N LEU A 219 -12.48 -6.34 19.69
CA LEU A 219 -13.22 -6.87 18.53
C LEU A 219 -14.71 -7.04 18.84
#